data_5a697d48b5379e40d80268591d164176
#
_entry.id   5a697d48b5379e40d80268591d164176
#
_cell.length_a   1.000
_cell.length_b   1.000
_cell.length_c   1.000
_cell.angle_alpha   90.00
_cell.angle_beta   90.00
_cell.angle_gamma   90.00
#
_symmetry.space_group_name_H-M   'P 1'
#
loop_
_entity.id
_entity.type
_entity.pdbx_description
1 polymer ?
#
loop_
_entity_poly.entity_id
_entity_poly.type
_entity_poly.pdbx_seq_one_letter_code
_entity_poly.pdbx_strand_id
1 'polypeptide(L)'
;MISDRVVTYPVAMSETAFAGYVWDVRREEFTLNENQVTRDFLVHPGAVAIIALNDAGELLLIEQYRHAQSKIMWEAPAGLMDLANEDPLETAKRELYEETGYVAKTWNVLLDFANSPGGSSEQIRIYFARDVSLHPDGRPVGSDEELDMPVHWIAIQDILESIRRGAITNPQLVAGTHAALIALAEPDLALRSADAPWHAREDVLATKRVWLPKN
;
A
#
# COMPACT_ATOMS: atom_id res chain seq x y z
N MET A 1 14.57 16.13 15.61
CA MET A 1 14.08 15.23 14.55
C MET A 1 12.71 15.73 14.13
N ILE A 2 12.39 15.77 12.83
CA ILE A 2 11.06 16.15 12.32
C ILE A 2 10.17 14.90 12.37
N SER A 3 8.93 15.04 12.87
CA SER A 3 7.93 13.95 12.90
C SER A 3 6.53 14.54 12.77
N ASP A 4 5.62 13.72 12.20
CA ASP A 4 4.19 13.98 12.28
C ASP A 4 3.73 13.87 13.74
N ARG A 5 2.64 14.56 14.07
CA ARG A 5 2.04 14.51 15.41
C ARG A 5 0.52 14.35 15.31
N VAL A 6 -0.01 13.50 16.14
CA VAL A 6 -1.47 13.33 16.25
C VAL A 6 -2.09 14.55 16.89
N VAL A 7 -3.13 15.08 16.28
CA VAL A 7 -3.95 16.16 16.84
C VAL A 7 -5.41 15.79 16.60
N THR A 8 -6.21 15.85 17.64
CA THR A 8 -7.64 15.58 17.56
C THR A 8 -8.44 16.87 17.73
N TYR A 9 -9.30 17.16 16.79
CA TYR A 9 -10.27 18.26 16.89
C TYR A 9 -11.65 17.72 17.26
N PRO A 10 -12.46 18.48 18.02
CA PRO A 10 -13.84 18.08 18.33
C PRO A 10 -14.66 17.95 17.04
N VAL A 11 -15.24 16.77 16.81
CA VAL A 11 -16.13 16.49 15.68
C VAL A 11 -17.57 16.73 16.14
N ALA A 12 -18.26 17.66 15.51
CA ALA A 12 -19.64 18.00 15.80
C ALA A 12 -20.62 17.05 15.10
N MET A 13 -20.29 16.59 13.89
CA MET A 13 -21.08 15.66 13.10
C MET A 13 -20.19 14.72 12.32
N SER A 14 -20.57 13.45 12.27
CA SER A 14 -19.93 12.42 11.43
C SER A 14 -21.02 11.52 10.85
N GLU A 15 -21.07 11.43 9.54
CA GLU A 15 -22.06 10.60 8.82
C GLU A 15 -21.42 9.91 7.62
N THR A 16 -22.02 8.80 7.17
CA THR A 16 -21.72 8.21 5.88
C THR A 16 -22.50 8.98 4.80
N ALA A 17 -21.81 9.86 4.10
CA ALA A 17 -22.40 10.65 3.01
C ALA A 17 -22.73 9.80 1.77
N PHE A 18 -21.96 8.75 1.54
CA PHE A 18 -22.20 7.78 0.48
C PHE A 18 -21.70 6.40 0.91
N ALA A 19 -22.57 5.41 0.88
CA ALA A 19 -22.20 4.00 1.09
C ALA A 19 -21.92 3.37 -0.26
N GLY A 20 -20.64 3.20 -0.58
CA GLY A 20 -20.19 2.59 -1.84
C GLY A 20 -20.19 1.06 -1.80
N TYR A 21 -19.94 0.46 -2.97
CA TYR A 21 -19.79 -0.99 -3.08
C TYR A 21 -18.51 -1.47 -2.37
N VAL A 22 -17.39 -0.78 -2.60
CA VAL A 22 -16.08 -1.08 -2.01
C VAL A 22 -15.73 -0.06 -0.91
N TRP A 23 -15.94 1.24 -1.17
CA TRP A 23 -15.53 2.33 -0.30
C TRP A 23 -16.72 3.15 0.18
N ASP A 24 -16.69 3.56 1.45
CA ASP A 24 -17.63 4.55 1.97
C ASP A 24 -16.99 5.94 1.94
N VAL A 25 -17.79 6.96 1.65
CA VAL A 25 -17.42 8.36 1.84
C VAL A 25 -18.03 8.86 3.14
N ARG A 26 -17.19 9.35 4.02
CA ARG A 26 -17.60 9.97 5.29
C ARG A 26 -17.59 11.48 5.17
N ARG A 27 -18.61 12.13 5.73
CA ARG A 27 -18.63 13.56 5.95
C ARG A 27 -18.46 13.83 7.43
N GLU A 28 -17.54 14.74 7.77
CA GLU A 28 -17.38 15.22 9.15
C GLU A 28 -17.38 16.74 9.20
N GLU A 29 -18.06 17.28 10.21
CA GLU A 29 -17.99 18.67 10.61
C GLU A 29 -17.21 18.78 11.91
N PHE A 30 -16.20 19.63 11.94
CA PHE A 30 -15.32 19.80 13.10
C PHE A 30 -14.85 21.26 13.22
N THR A 31 -14.37 21.62 14.41
CA THR A 31 -13.86 22.96 14.66
C THR A 31 -12.36 23.01 14.49
N LEU A 32 -11.87 23.86 13.58
CA LEU A 32 -10.46 24.12 13.34
C LEU A 32 -10.21 25.63 13.48
N ASN A 33 -9.35 26.03 14.42
CA ASN A 33 -9.02 27.46 14.68
C ASN A 33 -10.29 28.32 14.80
N GLU A 34 -11.24 27.91 15.64
CA GLU A 34 -12.54 28.57 15.89
C GLU A 34 -13.53 28.56 14.72
N ASN A 35 -13.14 28.00 13.56
CA ASN A 35 -14.01 27.92 12.39
C ASN A 35 -14.62 26.51 12.26
N GLN A 36 -15.90 26.47 11.88
CA GLN A 36 -16.54 25.21 11.47
C GLN A 36 -16.05 24.84 10.07
N VAL A 37 -15.59 23.60 9.94
CA VAL A 37 -15.03 23.06 8.70
C VAL A 37 -15.72 21.74 8.39
N THR A 38 -16.15 21.56 7.14
CA THR A 38 -16.69 20.29 6.64
C THR A 38 -15.68 19.62 5.71
N ARG A 39 -15.51 18.31 5.86
CA ARG A 39 -14.69 17.49 4.95
C ARG A 39 -15.39 16.19 4.59
N ASP A 40 -15.32 15.87 3.31
CA ASP A 40 -15.65 14.56 2.78
C ASP A 40 -14.37 13.81 2.49
N PHE A 41 -14.29 12.54 2.88
CA PHE A 41 -13.13 11.70 2.63
C PHE A 41 -13.52 10.22 2.53
N LEU A 42 -12.72 9.48 1.76
CA LEU A 42 -12.81 8.02 1.68
C LEU A 42 -12.32 7.39 2.99
N VAL A 43 -13.09 6.46 3.54
CA VAL A 43 -12.64 5.58 4.61
C VAL A 43 -12.04 4.31 4.00
N HIS A 44 -10.81 3.98 4.38
CA HIS A 44 -10.01 2.93 3.75
C HIS A 44 -9.40 2.00 4.81
N PRO A 45 -9.31 0.67 4.59
CA PRO A 45 -8.76 -0.27 5.57
C PRO A 45 -7.24 -0.15 5.74
N GLY A 46 -6.56 0.52 4.82
CA GLY A 46 -5.13 0.48 4.61
C GLY A 46 -4.75 -0.57 3.56
N ALA A 47 -3.52 -0.53 3.09
CA ALA A 47 -2.99 -1.49 2.14
C ALA A 47 -1.52 -1.78 2.40
N VAL A 48 -1.06 -2.93 1.94
CA VAL A 48 0.36 -3.28 1.87
C VAL A 48 0.78 -3.39 0.41
N ALA A 49 2.04 -3.07 0.12
CA ALA A 49 2.65 -3.32 -1.19
C ALA A 49 4.02 -3.96 -1.01
N ILE A 50 4.48 -4.69 -2.00
CA ILE A 50 5.67 -5.51 -1.90
C ILE A 50 6.67 -5.15 -3.01
N ILE A 51 7.80 -4.59 -2.63
CA ILE A 51 8.96 -4.47 -3.50
C ILE A 51 9.77 -5.73 -3.34
N ALA A 52 9.58 -6.69 -4.25
CA ALA A 52 10.28 -7.95 -4.26
C ALA A 52 11.46 -7.87 -5.22
N LEU A 53 12.67 -8.13 -4.70
CA LEU A 53 13.94 -8.03 -5.42
C LEU A 53 14.57 -9.41 -5.56
N ASN A 54 14.97 -9.75 -6.79
CA ASN A 54 15.76 -10.95 -7.06
C ASN A 54 17.28 -10.69 -7.05
N ASP A 55 18.08 -11.75 -7.16
CA ASP A 55 19.55 -11.67 -7.16
C ASP A 55 20.12 -11.00 -8.44
N ALA A 56 19.33 -10.88 -9.49
CA ALA A 56 19.71 -10.17 -10.72
C ALA A 56 19.51 -8.64 -10.63
N GLY A 57 18.96 -8.14 -9.52
CA GLY A 57 18.65 -6.72 -9.34
C GLY A 57 17.38 -6.27 -10.05
N GLU A 58 16.44 -7.19 -10.26
CA GLU A 58 15.15 -6.95 -10.87
C GLU A 58 14.04 -6.94 -9.81
N LEU A 59 13.02 -6.10 -10.02
CA LEU A 59 11.81 -6.06 -9.22
C LEU A 59 10.69 -6.86 -9.88
N LEU A 60 9.91 -7.56 -9.05
CA LEU A 60 8.71 -8.27 -9.48
C LEU A 60 7.56 -7.30 -9.61
N LEU A 61 7.00 -7.19 -10.81
CA LEU A 61 5.90 -6.32 -11.14
C LEU A 61 4.73 -7.09 -11.73
N ILE A 62 3.55 -6.52 -11.59
CA ILE A 62 2.31 -6.97 -12.23
C ILE A 62 1.77 -5.90 -13.17
N GLU A 63 0.98 -6.32 -14.16
CA GLU A 63 0.15 -5.44 -14.96
C GLU A 63 -1.31 -5.59 -14.50
N GLN A 64 -1.92 -4.50 -14.01
CA GLN A 64 -3.30 -4.53 -13.53
C GLN A 64 -4.15 -3.44 -14.16
N TYR A 65 -5.37 -3.79 -14.61
CA TYR A 65 -6.34 -2.81 -15.06
C TYR A 65 -6.93 -2.05 -13.88
N ARG A 66 -6.83 -0.74 -13.92
CA ARG A 66 -7.41 0.17 -12.92
C ARG A 66 -8.52 1.00 -13.56
N HIS A 67 -9.77 0.60 -13.29
CA HIS A 67 -10.95 1.20 -13.94
C HIS A 67 -11.04 2.72 -13.73
N ALA A 68 -10.78 3.21 -12.53
CA ALA A 68 -10.79 4.64 -12.22
C ALA A 68 -9.77 5.45 -13.04
N GLN A 69 -8.71 4.81 -13.53
CA GLN A 69 -7.68 5.41 -14.37
C GLN A 69 -7.89 5.09 -15.85
N SER A 70 -8.78 4.15 -16.19
CA SER A 70 -8.98 3.60 -17.54
C SER A 70 -7.67 3.14 -18.19
N LYS A 71 -6.80 2.49 -17.39
CA LYS A 71 -5.46 2.06 -17.81
C LYS A 71 -5.10 0.69 -17.26
N ILE A 72 -4.27 -0.03 -18.00
CA ILE A 72 -3.42 -1.08 -17.44
C ILE A 72 -2.21 -0.37 -16.85
N MET A 73 -1.94 -0.60 -15.58
CA MET A 73 -0.84 0.04 -14.85
C MET A 73 0.20 -1.01 -14.44
N TRP A 74 1.46 -0.62 -14.51
CA TRP A 74 2.56 -1.36 -13.89
C TRP A 74 2.55 -1.09 -12.40
N GLU A 75 2.48 -2.15 -11.59
CA GLU A 75 2.34 -2.06 -10.15
C GLU A 75 3.27 -3.05 -9.43
N ALA A 76 3.62 -2.74 -8.20
CA ALA A 76 4.14 -3.72 -7.28
C ALA A 76 2.97 -4.57 -6.76
N PRO A 77 3.15 -5.87 -6.46
CA PRO A 77 2.13 -6.68 -5.80
C PRO A 77 1.62 -5.97 -4.54
N ALA A 78 0.30 -5.95 -4.35
CA ALA A 78 -0.31 -5.15 -3.27
C ALA A 78 -1.73 -5.63 -2.93
N GLY A 79 -2.09 -5.59 -1.65
CA GLY A 79 -3.42 -5.94 -1.22
C GLY A 79 -3.96 -5.11 -0.07
N LEU A 80 -5.26 -5.23 0.15
CA LEU A 80 -5.97 -4.50 1.19
C LEU A 80 -5.84 -5.16 2.55
N MET A 81 -5.84 -4.34 3.60
CA MET A 81 -5.95 -4.78 5.00
C MET A 81 -7.43 -5.01 5.36
N ASP A 82 -8.15 -5.81 4.59
CA ASP A 82 -9.59 -6.03 4.70
C ASP A 82 -9.98 -7.28 5.49
N LEU A 83 -9.02 -8.16 5.80
CA LEU A 83 -9.26 -9.28 6.70
C LEU A 83 -9.12 -8.84 8.16
N ALA A 84 -10.14 -9.13 8.95
CA ALA A 84 -10.17 -8.74 10.37
C ALA A 84 -9.00 -9.38 11.15
N ASN A 85 -8.19 -8.54 11.80
CA ASN A 85 -7.03 -8.93 12.62
C ASN A 85 -5.88 -9.62 11.85
N GLU A 86 -5.84 -9.55 10.52
CA GLU A 86 -4.69 -10.01 9.77
C GLU A 86 -3.48 -9.10 10.03
N ASP A 87 -2.33 -9.71 10.30
CA ASP A 87 -1.07 -8.98 10.46
C ASP A 87 -0.63 -8.41 9.10
N PRO A 88 -0.12 -7.16 9.03
CA PRO A 88 0.31 -6.55 7.77
C PRO A 88 1.37 -7.36 7.01
N LEU A 89 2.27 -8.03 7.72
CA LEU A 89 3.26 -8.89 7.08
C LEU A 89 2.63 -10.16 6.49
N GLU A 90 1.65 -10.75 7.17
CA GLU A 90 0.94 -11.92 6.66
C GLU A 90 0.09 -11.55 5.44
N THR A 91 -0.57 -10.38 5.46
CA THR A 91 -1.21 -9.82 4.25
C THR A 91 -0.22 -9.71 3.10
N ALA A 92 0.96 -9.11 3.34
CA ALA A 92 1.97 -8.94 2.28
C ALA A 92 2.48 -10.28 1.72
N LYS A 93 2.65 -11.30 2.57
CA LYS A 93 3.05 -12.66 2.12
C LYS A 93 1.96 -13.33 1.31
N ARG A 94 0.71 -13.23 1.75
CA ARG A 94 -0.46 -13.78 1.07
C ARG A 94 -0.62 -13.15 -0.31
N GLU A 95 -0.62 -11.82 -0.42
CA GLU A 95 -0.77 -11.08 -1.67
C GLU A 95 0.37 -11.36 -2.65
N LEU A 96 1.63 -11.40 -2.17
CA LEU A 96 2.75 -11.78 -3.02
C LEU A 96 2.52 -13.15 -3.67
N TYR A 97 2.05 -14.12 -2.88
CA TYR A 97 1.79 -15.47 -3.38
C TYR A 97 0.57 -15.50 -4.31
N GLU A 98 -0.55 -14.93 -3.91
CA GLU A 98 -1.81 -14.95 -4.67
C GLU A 98 -1.67 -14.27 -6.03
N GLU A 99 -1.06 -13.08 -6.05
CA GLU A 99 -0.91 -12.31 -7.29
C GLU A 99 0.21 -12.82 -8.21
N THR A 100 1.25 -13.44 -7.66
CA THR A 100 2.45 -13.73 -8.45
C THR A 100 2.92 -15.19 -8.44
N GLY A 101 2.51 -15.97 -7.46
CA GLY A 101 3.05 -17.31 -7.21
C GLY A 101 4.44 -17.34 -6.56
N TYR A 102 4.99 -16.19 -6.18
CA TYR A 102 6.29 -16.09 -5.52
C TYR A 102 6.14 -15.97 -4.01
N VAL A 103 7.19 -16.39 -3.30
CA VAL A 103 7.37 -16.25 -1.85
C VAL A 103 8.76 -15.71 -1.55
N ALA A 104 8.93 -15.08 -0.40
CA ALA A 104 10.19 -14.51 0.02
C ALA A 104 10.57 -14.97 1.44
N LYS A 105 11.87 -15.03 1.74
CA LYS A 105 12.38 -15.42 3.07
C LYS A 105 12.71 -14.22 3.93
N THR A 106 13.21 -13.15 3.34
CA THR A 106 13.70 -11.96 4.05
C THR A 106 12.76 -10.78 3.83
N TRP A 107 12.25 -10.22 4.92
CA TRP A 107 11.28 -9.13 4.91
C TRP A 107 11.72 -7.99 5.81
N ASN A 108 11.56 -6.78 5.32
CA ASN A 108 11.76 -5.55 6.07
C ASN A 108 10.65 -4.54 5.73
N VAL A 109 10.33 -3.64 6.65
CA VAL A 109 9.52 -2.48 6.29
C VAL A 109 10.41 -1.48 5.55
N LEU A 110 10.03 -1.14 4.33
CA LEU A 110 10.75 -0.20 3.48
C LEU A 110 10.33 1.24 3.79
N LEU A 111 9.02 1.52 3.70
CA LEU A 111 8.45 2.80 4.08
C LEU A 111 6.95 2.69 4.41
N ASP A 112 6.44 3.69 5.13
CA ASP A 112 5.01 3.91 5.36
C ASP A 112 4.65 5.30 4.85
N PHE A 113 3.45 5.46 4.26
CA PHE A 113 2.95 6.76 3.84
C PHE A 113 1.44 6.82 3.79
N ALA A 114 0.88 8.03 3.90
CA ALA A 114 -0.53 8.28 3.65
C ALA A 114 -0.75 8.55 2.16
N ASN A 115 -1.60 7.75 1.52
CA ASN A 115 -1.96 7.97 0.12
C ASN A 115 -3.14 8.94 0.05
N SER A 116 -2.96 10.07 -0.65
CA SER A 116 -3.98 11.12 -0.78
C SER A 116 -4.52 11.68 0.57
N PRO A 117 -3.67 12.15 1.50
CA PRO A 117 -4.08 12.49 2.88
C PRO A 117 -5.10 13.63 2.98
N GLY A 118 -5.33 14.36 1.90
CA GLY A 118 -6.39 15.39 1.82
C GLY A 118 -7.80 14.84 1.55
N GLY A 119 -7.93 13.59 1.10
CA GLY A 119 -9.21 13.03 0.67
C GLY A 119 -9.43 11.56 1.02
N SER A 120 -8.50 10.93 1.71
CA SER A 120 -8.58 9.52 2.10
C SER A 120 -7.89 9.26 3.43
N SER A 121 -8.41 8.30 4.19
CA SER A 121 -7.76 7.77 5.39
C SER A 121 -6.75 6.66 5.08
N GLU A 122 -6.47 6.41 3.82
CA GLU A 122 -5.59 5.34 3.37
C GLU A 122 -4.17 5.49 3.90
N GLN A 123 -3.71 4.43 4.56
CA GLN A 123 -2.31 4.25 4.95
C GLN A 123 -1.74 3.09 4.17
N ILE A 124 -0.54 3.26 3.63
CA ILE A 124 0.15 2.22 2.88
C ILE A 124 1.47 1.89 3.57
N ARG A 125 1.72 0.59 3.75
CA ARG A 125 3.02 0.07 4.14
C ARG A 125 3.65 -0.66 2.97
N ILE A 126 4.88 -0.30 2.61
CA ILE A 126 5.66 -1.03 1.61
C ILE A 126 6.68 -1.92 2.32
N TYR A 127 6.64 -3.20 2.00
CA TYR A 127 7.62 -4.18 2.41
C TYR A 127 8.70 -4.37 1.35
N PHE A 128 9.92 -4.60 1.79
CA PHE A 128 11.03 -5.06 0.96
C PHE A 128 11.19 -6.56 1.15
N ALA A 129 10.94 -7.32 0.10
CA ALA A 129 11.03 -8.78 0.07
C ALA A 129 12.27 -9.20 -0.72
N ARG A 130 13.10 -10.07 -0.13
CA ARG A 130 14.32 -10.60 -0.73
C ARG A 130 14.39 -12.11 -0.53
N ASP A 131 15.37 -12.78 -1.14
CA ASP A 131 15.45 -14.24 -1.19
C ASP A 131 14.14 -14.83 -1.76
N VAL A 132 13.73 -14.27 -2.90
CA VAL A 132 12.46 -14.56 -3.56
C VAL A 132 12.58 -15.84 -4.39
N SER A 133 11.59 -16.70 -4.30
CA SER A 133 11.53 -17.95 -5.09
C SER A 133 10.10 -18.27 -5.49
N LEU A 134 9.94 -18.99 -6.59
CA LEU A 134 8.63 -19.50 -6.99
C LEU A 134 8.13 -20.51 -5.93
N HIS A 135 6.87 -20.40 -5.55
CA HIS A 135 6.25 -21.38 -4.66
C HIS A 135 6.15 -22.75 -5.36
N PRO A 136 6.41 -23.89 -4.66
CA PRO A 136 6.37 -25.22 -5.29
C PRO A 136 5.06 -25.54 -6.01
N ASP A 137 3.92 -25.05 -5.50
CA ASP A 137 2.61 -25.25 -6.09
C ASP A 137 2.27 -24.26 -7.22
N GLY A 138 3.20 -23.33 -7.52
CA GLY A 138 2.99 -22.27 -8.49
C GLY A 138 2.01 -21.20 -8.00
N ARG A 139 1.54 -20.36 -8.93
CA ARG A 139 0.54 -19.33 -8.64
C ARG A 139 -0.84 -19.98 -8.47
N PRO A 140 -1.61 -19.61 -7.43
CA PRO A 140 -3.00 -20.06 -7.27
C PRO A 140 -3.84 -19.59 -8.46
N VAL A 141 -4.93 -20.29 -8.73
CA VAL A 141 -5.94 -19.81 -9.69
C VAL A 141 -6.67 -18.65 -9.03
N GLY A 142 -6.39 -17.44 -9.50
CA GLY A 142 -7.04 -16.23 -9.01
C GLY A 142 -8.52 -16.17 -9.35
N SER A 143 -9.23 -15.24 -8.74
CA SER A 143 -10.62 -14.93 -9.04
C SER A 143 -10.73 -13.59 -9.78
N ASP A 144 -11.70 -13.46 -10.67
CA ASP A 144 -12.12 -12.23 -11.35
C ASP A 144 -10.95 -11.36 -11.91
N GLU A 145 -10.55 -10.31 -11.20
CA GLU A 145 -9.54 -9.35 -11.67
C GLU A 145 -8.11 -9.90 -11.67
N GLU A 146 -7.86 -11.01 -10.94
CA GLU A 146 -6.53 -11.61 -10.83
C GLU A 146 -6.22 -12.65 -11.91
N LEU A 147 -7.25 -13.10 -12.65
CA LEU A 147 -7.13 -14.19 -13.64
C LEU A 147 -6.11 -13.89 -14.74
N ASP A 148 -5.96 -12.62 -15.12
CA ASP A 148 -5.17 -12.18 -16.28
C ASP A 148 -4.12 -11.12 -15.92
N MET A 149 -3.55 -11.16 -14.71
CA MET A 149 -2.46 -10.25 -14.35
C MET A 149 -1.09 -10.83 -14.77
N PRO A 150 -0.46 -10.32 -15.82
CA PRO A 150 0.88 -10.72 -16.20
C PRO A 150 1.90 -10.32 -15.10
N VAL A 151 2.87 -11.21 -14.88
CA VAL A 151 3.94 -11.04 -13.87
C VAL A 151 5.28 -10.96 -14.58
N HIS A 152 6.09 -9.98 -14.20
CA HIS A 152 7.36 -9.68 -14.87
C HIS A 152 8.47 -9.37 -13.86
N TRP A 153 9.68 -9.81 -14.16
CA TRP A 153 10.90 -9.33 -13.52
C TRP A 153 11.50 -8.23 -14.38
N ILE A 154 11.64 -7.01 -13.83
CA ILE A 154 12.09 -5.83 -14.56
C ILE A 154 13.27 -5.20 -13.83
N ALA A 155 14.33 -4.91 -14.57
CA ALA A 155 15.50 -4.25 -14.02
C ALA A 155 15.14 -2.90 -13.38
N ILE A 156 15.62 -2.65 -12.17
CA ILE A 156 15.26 -1.45 -11.40
C ILE A 156 15.59 -0.15 -12.18
N GLN A 157 16.62 -0.16 -13.03
CA GLN A 157 17.01 0.99 -13.85
C GLN A 157 15.97 1.29 -14.95
N ASP A 158 15.34 0.28 -15.55
CA ASP A 158 14.30 0.45 -16.56
C ASP A 158 13.01 0.99 -15.94
N ILE A 159 12.70 0.56 -14.71
CA ILE A 159 11.58 1.09 -13.93
C ILE A 159 11.82 2.58 -13.65
N LEU A 160 12.99 2.96 -13.17
CA LEU A 160 13.35 4.35 -12.89
C LEU A 160 13.28 5.24 -14.13
N GLU A 161 13.78 4.75 -15.25
CA GLU A 161 13.70 5.50 -16.52
C GLU A 161 12.22 5.69 -16.92
N SER A 162 11.39 4.67 -16.75
CA SER A 162 9.95 4.73 -17.02
C SER A 162 9.22 5.70 -16.07
N ILE A 163 9.58 5.72 -14.77
CA ILE A 163 9.09 6.71 -13.81
C ILE A 163 9.51 8.12 -14.23
N ARG A 164 10.77 8.32 -14.55
CA ARG A 164 11.33 9.62 -14.96
C ARG A 164 10.63 10.19 -16.20
N ARG A 165 10.20 9.34 -17.12
CA ARG A 165 9.43 9.72 -18.32
C ARG A 165 7.94 9.91 -18.05
N GLY A 166 7.44 9.61 -16.84
CA GLY A 166 6.02 9.65 -16.53
C GLY A 166 5.22 8.49 -17.14
N ALA A 167 5.88 7.43 -17.59
CA ALA A 167 5.24 6.24 -18.14
C ALA A 167 4.69 5.32 -17.04
N ILE A 168 5.33 5.31 -15.86
CA ILE A 168 4.86 4.64 -14.65
C ILE A 168 4.42 5.70 -13.64
N THR A 169 3.20 5.56 -13.12
CA THR A 169 2.57 6.55 -12.24
C THR A 169 1.91 5.93 -10.99
N ASN A 170 1.98 4.61 -10.83
CA ASN A 170 1.48 3.96 -9.61
C ASN A 170 2.31 4.43 -8.39
N PRO A 171 1.68 5.00 -7.35
CA PRO A 171 2.40 5.64 -6.25
C PRO A 171 3.21 4.65 -5.41
N GLN A 172 2.72 3.42 -5.20
CA GLN A 172 3.42 2.40 -4.45
C GLN A 172 4.69 1.95 -5.16
N LEU A 173 4.60 1.71 -6.47
CA LEU A 173 5.77 1.35 -7.28
C LEU A 173 6.77 2.49 -7.35
N VAL A 174 6.32 3.73 -7.57
CA VAL A 174 7.19 4.91 -7.63
C VAL A 174 7.94 5.11 -6.31
N ALA A 175 7.22 5.16 -5.19
CA ALA A 175 7.82 5.39 -3.87
C ALA A 175 8.70 4.21 -3.45
N GLY A 176 8.22 2.98 -3.65
CA GLY A 176 8.93 1.76 -3.30
C GLY A 176 10.23 1.57 -4.07
N THR A 177 10.23 1.85 -5.39
CA THR A 177 11.44 1.76 -6.21
C THR A 177 12.53 2.73 -5.74
N HIS A 178 12.16 3.99 -5.45
CA HIS A 178 13.13 4.96 -4.94
C HIS A 178 13.66 4.58 -3.54
N ALA A 179 12.78 4.11 -2.65
CA ALA A 179 13.19 3.68 -1.32
C ALA A 179 14.11 2.42 -1.38
N ALA A 180 13.81 1.48 -2.27
CA ALA A 180 14.65 0.31 -2.49
C ALA A 180 16.05 0.68 -3.00
N LEU A 181 16.15 1.64 -3.91
CA LEU A 181 17.45 2.16 -4.37
C LEU A 181 18.28 2.75 -3.25
N ILE A 182 17.66 3.55 -2.37
CA ILE A 182 18.35 4.12 -1.20
C ILE A 182 18.84 2.98 -0.30
N ALA A 183 17.99 2.01 -0.02
CA ALA A 183 18.35 0.86 0.81
C ALA A 183 19.50 0.03 0.23
N LEU A 184 19.56 -0.09 -1.10
CA LEU A 184 20.64 -0.81 -1.80
C LEU A 184 21.93 0.01 -1.86
N ALA A 185 21.84 1.33 -1.95
CA ALA A 185 22.99 2.22 -1.98
C ALA A 185 23.63 2.43 -0.60
N GLU A 186 22.86 2.26 0.46
CA GLU A 186 23.26 2.46 1.86
C GLU A 186 23.04 1.17 2.68
N PRO A 187 23.79 0.08 2.41
CA PRO A 187 23.58 -1.21 3.06
C PRO A 187 23.79 -1.19 4.59
N ASP A 188 24.54 -0.21 5.10
CA ASP A 188 24.74 0.01 6.53
C ASP A 188 23.56 0.71 7.21
N LEU A 189 22.64 1.28 6.44
CA LEU A 189 21.40 1.84 6.95
C LEU A 189 20.42 0.72 7.26
N ALA A 190 20.25 0.43 8.55
CA ALA A 190 19.35 -0.63 8.99
C ALA A 190 17.89 -0.32 8.60
N LEU A 191 17.29 -1.19 7.80
CA LEU A 191 15.85 -1.16 7.55
C LEU A 191 15.08 -1.55 8.82
N ARG A 192 13.87 -1.04 8.97
CA ARG A 192 12.97 -1.45 10.04
C ARG A 192 12.68 -2.95 9.93
N SER A 193 12.54 -3.63 11.07
CA SER A 193 12.11 -5.03 11.08
C SER A 193 10.72 -5.20 10.44
N ALA A 194 10.43 -6.40 9.95
CA ALA A 194 9.16 -6.68 9.27
C ALA A 194 7.94 -6.50 10.21
N ASP A 195 8.13 -6.73 11.51
CA ASP A 195 7.15 -6.58 12.59
C ASP A 195 7.15 -5.19 13.24
N ALA A 196 7.88 -4.20 12.66
CA ALA A 196 7.91 -2.85 13.20
C ALA A 196 6.51 -2.25 13.32
N PRO A 197 6.17 -1.56 14.43
CA PRO A 197 4.87 -0.91 14.62
C PRO A 197 4.48 -0.02 13.44
N TRP A 198 3.20 -0.02 13.09
CA TRP A 198 2.67 0.84 12.03
C TRP A 198 1.84 1.98 12.65
N HIS A 199 2.54 2.89 13.33
CA HIS A 199 1.90 3.95 14.11
C HIS A 199 0.91 4.79 13.29
N ALA A 200 1.25 5.16 12.06
CA ALA A 200 0.35 5.95 11.22
C ALA A 200 -1.01 5.26 10.98
N ARG A 201 -1.02 3.92 10.82
CA ARG A 201 -2.26 3.15 10.71
C ARG A 201 -2.97 3.02 12.05
N GLU A 202 -2.25 2.78 13.13
CA GLU A 202 -2.78 2.72 14.49
C GLU A 202 -3.48 4.02 14.86
N ASP A 203 -2.89 5.17 14.53
CA ASP A 203 -3.48 6.49 14.74
C ASP A 203 -4.81 6.67 13.99
N VAL A 204 -4.88 6.23 12.73
CA VAL A 204 -6.12 6.27 11.93
C VAL A 204 -7.16 5.32 12.49
N LEU A 205 -6.78 4.09 12.90
CA LEU A 205 -7.67 3.14 13.57
C LEU A 205 -8.27 3.72 14.85
N ALA A 206 -7.47 4.40 15.66
CA ALA A 206 -7.92 5.02 16.91
C ALA A 206 -8.99 6.12 16.67
N THR A 207 -8.99 6.76 15.51
CA THR A 207 -10.02 7.75 15.13
C THR A 207 -11.30 7.13 14.58
N LYS A 208 -11.35 5.81 14.40
CA LYS A 208 -12.45 5.07 13.73
C LYS A 208 -12.75 5.55 12.31
N ARG A 209 -11.78 6.16 11.64
CA ARG A 209 -11.85 6.60 10.24
C ARG A 209 -11.31 5.52 9.29
N VAL A 210 -11.60 4.27 9.61
CA VAL A 210 -11.19 3.09 8.85
C VAL A 210 -12.43 2.33 8.40
N TRP A 211 -12.42 1.91 7.15
CA TRP A 211 -13.40 0.95 6.66
C TRP A 211 -13.07 -0.42 7.27
N LEU A 212 -14.10 -1.07 7.77
CA LEU A 212 -14.00 -2.46 8.24
C LEU A 212 -14.96 -3.29 7.40
N PRO A 213 -14.60 -4.55 7.06
CA PRO A 213 -15.47 -5.44 6.31
C PRO A 213 -16.87 -5.50 6.95
N LYS A 214 -17.88 -5.35 6.11
CA LYS A 214 -19.27 -5.56 6.54
C LYS A 214 -19.46 -7.08 6.64
N ASN A 215 -19.65 -7.59 7.86
CA ASN A 215 -19.97 -9.00 8.11
C ASN A 215 -21.21 -9.45 7.31
#